data_d9484052c41a3a60d24750255eec482c
#
_entry.id   d9484052c41a3a60d24750255eec482c
#
_cell.length_a   1.000
_cell.length_b   1.000
_cell.length_c   1.000
_cell.angle_alpha   90.00
_cell.angle_beta   90.00
_cell.angle_gamma   90.00
#
_symmetry.space_group_name_H-M   'P 1'
#
loop_
_entity.id
_entity.type
_entity.pdbx_description
1 polymer ?
#
loop_
_entity_poly.entity_id
_entity_poly.type
_entity_poly.pdbx_seq_one_letter_code
_entity_poly.pdbx_strand_id
1 'polypeptide(L)' 'MKKQKHISSRIDADVLEKFHYVAKYDDRSASGQIMYLINNCIRTFEEKHGTIPVTENEN' A
#
# COMPACT_ATOMS: atom_id res chain seq x y z
N MET A 1 4.28 -17.49 11.37
CA MET A 1 3.46 -16.87 10.37
C MET A 1 3.08 -15.48 10.78
N LYS A 2 3.10 -14.55 9.83
CA LYS A 2 2.79 -13.19 10.18
C LYS A 2 1.31 -12.98 10.21
N LYS A 3 0.86 -12.17 11.13
CA LYS A 3 -0.51 -11.77 11.15
C LYS A 3 -0.73 -10.68 10.14
N GLN A 4 -1.90 -10.66 9.55
CA GLN A 4 -2.29 -9.60 8.66
C GLN A 4 -3.17 -8.63 9.41
N LYS A 5 -2.98 -7.37 9.13
CA LYS A 5 -3.78 -6.33 9.76
C LYS A 5 -4.45 -5.48 8.69
N HIS A 6 -5.49 -4.84 9.09
CA HIS A 6 -6.23 -3.99 8.18
C HIS A 6 -5.80 -2.55 8.34
N ILE A 7 -5.91 -1.82 7.24
CA ILE A 7 -5.80 -0.38 7.30
C ILE A 7 -7.13 0.14 6.84
N SER A 8 -7.62 1.15 7.53
CA SER A 8 -8.92 1.71 7.23
C SER A 8 -8.79 3.20 7.01
N SER A 9 -9.31 3.69 5.91
CA SER A 9 -9.25 5.11 5.64
C SER A 9 -10.43 5.50 4.77
N ARG A 10 -10.74 6.77 4.80
CA ARG A 10 -11.81 7.31 3.98
C ARG A 10 -11.21 8.01 2.78
N ILE A 11 -11.80 7.77 1.63
CA ILE A 11 -11.30 8.34 0.39
C ILE A 11 -12.48 8.94 -0.34
N ASP A 12 -12.31 10.13 -0.89
CA ASP A 12 -13.36 10.76 -1.66
C ASP A 12 -13.73 9.88 -2.84
N ALA A 13 -15.00 9.88 -3.18
CA ALA A 13 -15.51 8.98 -4.20
C ALA A 13 -14.84 9.21 -5.55
N ASP A 14 -14.62 10.44 -5.93
CA ASP A 14 -14.02 10.73 -7.23
C ASP A 14 -12.53 10.37 -7.23
N VAL A 15 -11.86 10.52 -6.11
CA VAL A 15 -10.46 10.08 -6.00
C VAL A 15 -10.38 8.57 -6.14
N LEU A 16 -11.29 7.87 -5.48
CA LEU A 16 -11.32 6.42 -5.56
C LEU A 16 -11.62 5.96 -6.98
N GLU A 17 -12.53 6.65 -7.64
CA GLU A 17 -12.86 6.30 -9.02
C GLU A 17 -11.65 6.45 -9.93
N LYS A 18 -10.90 7.52 -9.75
CA LYS A 18 -9.68 7.73 -10.54
C LYS A 18 -8.64 6.67 -10.24
N PHE A 19 -8.55 6.27 -8.98
CA PHE A 19 -7.62 5.22 -8.58
C PHE A 19 -7.98 3.89 -9.26
N HIS A 20 -9.26 3.56 -9.30
CA HIS A 20 -9.71 2.35 -9.97
C HIS A 20 -9.39 2.40 -11.47
N TYR A 21 -9.51 3.56 -12.06
CA TYR A 21 -9.19 3.73 -13.47
C TYR A 21 -7.70 3.44 -13.72
N VAL A 22 -6.84 3.96 -12.86
CA VAL A 22 -5.41 3.75 -13.00
C VAL A 22 -5.05 2.28 -12.79
N ALA A 23 -5.66 1.65 -11.80
CA ALA A 23 -5.39 0.25 -11.53
C ALA A 23 -5.77 -0.61 -12.74
N LYS A 24 -6.90 -0.30 -13.35
CA LYS A 24 -7.37 -1.03 -14.50
C LYS A 24 -6.43 -0.82 -15.68
N TYR A 25 -5.95 0.40 -15.86
CA TYR A 25 -5.01 0.71 -16.93
C TYR A 25 -3.73 -0.09 -16.75
N ASP A 26 -3.28 -0.24 -15.52
CA ASP A 26 -2.08 -0.99 -15.19
C ASP A 26 -2.34 -2.49 -15.09
N ASP A 27 -3.56 -2.90 -15.39
CA ASP A 27 -3.92 -4.31 -15.39
C ASP A 27 -3.79 -4.94 -14.01
N ARG A 28 -4.13 -4.19 -12.99
CA ARG A 28 -4.10 -4.65 -11.61
C ARG A 28 -5.45 -4.47 -10.97
N SER A 29 -5.75 -5.28 -9.97
CA SER A 29 -6.90 -5.01 -9.13
C SER A 29 -6.60 -3.82 -8.24
N ALA A 30 -7.63 -3.22 -7.65
CA ALA A 30 -7.44 -2.11 -6.73
C ALA A 30 -6.57 -2.52 -5.55
N SER A 31 -6.81 -3.71 -4.99
CA SER A 31 -5.99 -4.20 -3.88
C SER A 31 -4.54 -4.41 -4.31
N GLY A 32 -4.33 -4.98 -5.50
CA GLY A 32 -2.98 -5.18 -6.00
C GLY A 32 -2.26 -3.88 -6.21
N GLN A 33 -2.98 -2.86 -6.70
CA GLN A 33 -2.38 -1.56 -6.92
C GLN A 33 -1.99 -0.91 -5.59
N ILE A 34 -2.84 -1.04 -4.58
CA ILE A 34 -2.54 -0.52 -3.26
C ILE A 34 -1.28 -1.18 -2.71
N MET A 35 -1.18 -2.49 -2.80
CA MET A 35 -0.02 -3.20 -2.29
C MET A 35 1.25 -2.81 -3.04
N TYR A 36 1.13 -2.62 -4.35
CA TYR A 36 2.27 -2.18 -5.14
C TYR A 36 2.77 -0.81 -4.65
N LEU A 37 1.85 0.12 -4.43
CA LEU A 37 2.21 1.45 -4.00
C LEU A 37 2.80 1.45 -2.59
N ILE A 38 2.25 0.64 -1.70
CA ILE A 38 2.76 0.54 -0.34
C ILE A 38 4.18 0.00 -0.36
N ASN A 39 4.41 -1.08 -1.09
CA ASN A 39 5.73 -1.68 -1.15
C ASN A 39 6.74 -0.75 -1.78
N ASN A 40 6.33 -0.02 -2.80
CA ASN A 40 7.20 0.92 -3.46
C ASN A 40 7.56 2.09 -2.53
N CYS A 41 6.59 2.54 -1.75
CA CYS A 41 6.82 3.60 -0.78
C CYS A 41 7.85 3.18 0.25
N ILE A 42 7.71 1.98 0.78
CA ILE A 42 8.64 1.46 1.78
C ILE A 42 10.03 1.29 1.19
N ARG A 43 10.10 0.71 0.01
CA ARG A 43 11.39 0.47 -0.63
C ARG A 43 12.13 1.78 -0.87
N THR A 44 11.42 2.80 -1.35
CA THR A 44 12.01 4.09 -1.62
C THR A 44 12.56 4.71 -0.35
N PHE A 45 11.81 4.61 0.74
CA PHE A 45 12.25 5.15 2.02
C PHE A 45 13.50 4.41 2.51
N GLU A 46 13.49 3.08 2.42
CA GLU A 46 14.59 2.29 2.92
C GLU A 46 15.87 2.49 2.10
N GLU A 47 15.74 2.81 0.84
CA GLU A 47 16.90 3.10 0.02
C GLU A 47 17.60 4.36 0.48
N LYS A 48 16.85 5.30 1.01
CA LYS A 48 17.42 6.55 1.47
C LYS A 48 17.82 6.56 2.93
N HIS A 49 17.09 5.84 3.74
CA HIS A 49 17.26 5.95 5.19
C HIS A 49 17.64 4.64 5.88
N GLY A 50 17.76 3.59 5.13
CA GLY A 50 18.11 2.29 5.70
C GLY A 50 16.89 1.49 6.10
N THR A 51 17.10 0.26 6.44
CA THR A 51 16.03 -0.67 6.74
C THR A 51 15.22 -0.23 7.94
N ILE A 52 13.91 -0.25 7.79
CA ILE A 52 13.01 0.11 8.88
C ILE A 52 12.91 -1.08 9.83
N PRO A 53 13.17 -0.87 11.13
CA PRO A 53 13.03 -1.99 12.08
C PRO A 53 11.56 -2.30 12.30
N VAL A 54 11.23 -3.56 12.30
CA VAL A 54 9.86 -4.00 12.51
C VAL A 54 9.82 -4.81 13.79
N THR A 55 8.91 -4.44 14.70
CA THR A 55 8.77 -5.19 15.91
C THR A 55 7.81 -6.32 15.67
N GLU A 56 8.00 -7.37 16.37
CA GLU A 56 7.11 -8.50 16.31
C GLU A 56 5.88 -8.29 17.13
N ASN A 57 5.84 -7.22 17.91
CA ASN A 57 4.79 -6.94 18.77
C ASN A 57 3.61 -6.61 18.02
N GLU A 58 2.56 -7.19 18.34
CA GLU A 58 1.44 -6.88 17.66
C GLU A 58 0.61 -5.96 18.23
N ASN A 59 0.14 -5.36 18.24
CA ASN A 59 -0.73 -4.53 18.92
C ASN A 59 -1.32 -3.89 18.29
#